data_de70aa47d5fc26bbfe8388116dbdd160
#
_entry.id   de70aa47d5fc26bbfe8388116dbdd160
#
_cell.length_a   1.000
_cell.length_b   1.000
_cell.length_c   1.000
_cell.angle_alpha   90.00
_cell.angle_beta   90.00
_cell.angle_gamma   90.00
#
_symmetry.space_group_name_H-M   'P 1'
#
loop_
_entity.id
_entity.type
_entity.pdbx_description
1 polymer ?
#
loop_
_entity_poly.entity_id
_entity_poly.type
_entity_poly.pdbx_seq_one_letter_code
_entity_poly.pdbx_strand_id
1 'polypeptide(L)'
;MTKSVHTTNAGNALIRVADDCPASSGQIPRERSGKPTVATLQYAMIKNHPYKYTSDDVVFATSAAGRALGVEAEPAERQKAREQFFSRGQACLRASALGKTFGWGVHSDAQGRVAIFAVDSPEYRRFAADPGIKQVKAMRSKRG
;
A
#
# COMPACT_ATOMS: atom_id res chain seq x y z
N MET A 1 -1.62 25.61 16.74
CA MET A 1 -2.17 25.46 15.40
C MET A 1 -1.62 24.21 14.74
N THR A 2 -2.49 23.34 14.35
CA THR A 2 -2.06 22.09 13.73
C THR A 2 -1.82 22.30 12.25
N LYS A 3 -0.67 21.86 11.77
CA LYS A 3 -0.42 21.80 10.33
C LYS A 3 -1.35 20.76 9.70
N SER A 4 -1.93 21.14 8.58
CA SER A 4 -2.61 20.17 7.75
C SER A 4 -1.58 19.20 7.17
N VAL A 5 -1.72 17.91 7.46
CA VAL A 5 -0.81 16.88 6.99
C VAL A 5 -1.58 15.97 6.06
N HIS A 6 -1.00 15.68 4.91
CA HIS A 6 -1.61 14.73 3.99
C HIS A 6 -1.52 13.33 4.55
N THR A 7 -2.53 12.53 4.28
CA THR A 7 -2.55 11.13 4.67
C THR A 7 -3.06 10.29 3.50
N THR A 8 -2.53 9.09 3.38
CA THR A 8 -3.01 8.08 2.42
C THR A 8 -3.90 7.04 3.10
N ASN A 9 -4.14 7.20 4.42
CA ASN A 9 -4.91 6.24 5.19
C ASN A 9 -6.39 6.29 4.83
N ALA A 10 -7.01 5.11 4.81
CA ALA A 10 -8.44 4.96 4.65
C ALA A 10 -8.91 3.85 5.58
N GLY A 11 -10.11 3.98 6.15
CA GLY A 11 -10.67 2.96 7.03
C GLY A 11 -11.80 2.21 6.35
N ASN A 12 -11.96 0.94 6.67
CA ASN A 12 -13.04 0.09 6.16
C ASN A 12 -13.17 0.16 4.64
N ALA A 13 -12.05 -0.08 3.95
CA ALA A 13 -11.99 0.05 2.50
C ALA A 13 -11.26 -1.13 1.88
N LEU A 14 -11.63 -1.44 0.64
CA LEU A 14 -10.89 -2.39 -0.19
C LEU A 14 -10.42 -1.67 -1.44
N ILE A 15 -9.12 -1.69 -1.68
CA ILE A 15 -8.55 -1.30 -2.97
C ILE A 15 -8.55 -2.56 -3.82
N ARG A 16 -9.45 -2.60 -4.79
CA ARG A 16 -9.54 -3.73 -5.72
C ARG A 16 -8.42 -3.63 -6.75
N VAL A 17 -8.08 -4.76 -7.37
CA VAL A 17 -7.08 -4.73 -8.45
C VAL A 17 -7.55 -3.83 -9.58
N ALA A 18 -6.60 -3.29 -10.34
CA ALA A 18 -6.91 -2.40 -11.46
C ALA A 18 -7.67 -3.17 -12.55
N ASP A 19 -8.54 -2.46 -13.28
CA ASP A 19 -9.29 -3.06 -14.38
C ASP A 19 -8.39 -3.66 -15.45
N ASP A 20 -7.20 -3.08 -15.66
CA ASP A 20 -6.23 -3.55 -16.63
C ASP A 20 -5.09 -4.36 -16.01
N CYS A 21 -5.29 -4.86 -14.78
CA CYS A 21 -4.28 -5.69 -14.13
C CYS A 21 -4.10 -6.99 -14.91
N PRO A 22 -2.87 -7.32 -15.32
CA PRO A 22 -2.64 -8.53 -16.13
C PRO A 22 -2.70 -9.82 -15.30
N ALA A 23 -2.63 -9.73 -13.98
CA ALA A 23 -2.62 -10.91 -13.13
C ALA A 23 -4.04 -11.32 -12.76
N SER A 24 -4.37 -12.59 -12.97
CA SER A 24 -5.64 -13.17 -12.54
C SER A 24 -5.53 -13.90 -11.20
N SER A 25 -4.34 -13.93 -10.63
CA SER A 25 -4.07 -14.50 -9.31
C SER A 25 -3.01 -13.65 -8.62
N GLY A 26 -2.88 -13.79 -7.30
CA GLY A 26 -1.85 -13.08 -6.55
C GLY A 26 -0.47 -13.59 -6.93
N GLN A 27 0.41 -12.70 -7.35
CA GLN A 27 1.78 -13.03 -7.77
C GLN A 27 2.77 -12.32 -6.88
N ILE A 28 3.81 -13.05 -6.49
CA ILE A 28 4.86 -12.48 -5.64
C ILE A 28 5.73 -11.57 -6.50
N PRO A 29 5.84 -10.27 -6.14
CA PRO A 29 6.71 -9.36 -6.90
C PRO A 29 8.15 -9.84 -6.87
N ARG A 30 8.87 -9.59 -7.96
CA ARG A 30 10.26 -10.00 -8.10
C ARG A 30 11.20 -8.82 -7.97
N GLU A 31 12.38 -9.09 -7.44
CA GLU A 31 13.46 -8.10 -7.44
C GLU A 31 13.92 -7.84 -8.87
N ARG A 32 14.47 -6.66 -9.07
CA ARG A 32 14.99 -6.28 -10.38
C ARG A 32 16.50 -6.18 -10.29
N SER A 33 17.21 -6.97 -11.08
CA SER A 33 18.68 -7.02 -11.08
C SER A 33 19.24 -7.29 -9.68
N GLY A 34 18.59 -8.17 -8.93
CA GLY A 34 19.01 -8.51 -7.57
C GLY A 34 18.71 -7.46 -6.52
N LYS A 35 17.98 -6.39 -6.88
CA LYS A 35 17.63 -5.31 -5.95
C LYS A 35 16.15 -5.27 -5.67
N PRO A 36 15.75 -4.93 -4.44
CA PRO A 36 14.34 -4.82 -4.13
C PRO A 36 13.69 -3.67 -4.88
N THR A 37 12.44 -3.88 -5.30
CA THR A 37 11.60 -2.85 -5.87
C THR A 37 10.64 -2.36 -4.80
N VAL A 38 9.94 -1.25 -5.06
CA VAL A 38 8.90 -0.77 -4.14
C VAL A 38 7.85 -1.87 -3.94
N ALA A 39 7.47 -2.58 -5.00
CA ALA A 39 6.49 -3.65 -4.91
C ALA A 39 6.96 -4.80 -4.01
N THR A 40 8.22 -5.22 -4.12
CA THR A 40 8.73 -6.30 -3.26
C THR A 40 8.77 -5.89 -1.80
N LEU A 41 9.12 -4.63 -1.53
CA LEU A 41 9.16 -4.10 -0.16
C LEU A 41 7.76 -4.00 0.42
N GLN A 42 6.79 -3.50 -0.34
CA GLN A 42 5.41 -3.40 0.11
C GLN A 42 4.82 -4.78 0.36
N TYR A 43 5.06 -5.70 -0.56
CA TYR A 43 4.59 -7.08 -0.42
C TYR A 43 5.10 -7.70 0.88
N ALA A 44 6.42 -7.64 1.10
CA ALA A 44 7.03 -8.25 2.28
C ALA A 44 6.50 -7.60 3.57
N MET A 45 6.38 -6.29 3.57
CA MET A 45 5.95 -5.56 4.75
C MET A 45 4.51 -5.90 5.12
N ILE A 46 3.61 -5.91 4.14
CA ILE A 46 2.18 -6.12 4.41
C ILE A 46 1.87 -7.61 4.58
N LYS A 47 2.39 -8.45 3.69
CA LYS A 47 2.07 -9.88 3.68
C LYS A 47 2.51 -10.56 4.96
N ASN A 48 3.69 -10.19 5.47
CA ASN A 48 4.24 -10.79 6.69
C ASN A 48 3.65 -10.21 7.98
N HIS A 49 2.93 -9.08 7.88
CA HIS A 49 2.40 -8.36 9.04
C HIS A 49 0.98 -7.85 8.77
N PRO A 50 0.00 -8.76 8.55
CA PRO A 50 -1.36 -8.31 8.24
C PRO A 50 -1.94 -7.46 9.36
N TYR A 51 -2.51 -6.31 8.97
CA TYR A 51 -3.17 -5.35 9.86
C TYR A 51 -2.23 -4.77 10.94
N LYS A 52 -0.93 -4.70 10.66
CA LYS A 52 0.02 -4.07 11.56
C LYS A 52 0.28 -2.62 11.17
N TYR A 53 0.43 -2.35 9.89
CA TYR A 53 0.81 -1.04 9.38
C TYR A 53 -0.35 -0.35 8.71
N THR A 54 -0.37 0.99 8.80
CA THR A 54 -1.31 1.80 8.02
C THR A 54 -0.75 2.03 6.62
N SER A 55 -1.60 2.54 5.72
CA SER A 55 -1.16 2.94 4.39
C SER A 55 0.02 3.91 4.47
N ASP A 56 -0.09 4.94 5.35
CA ASP A 56 0.99 5.91 5.53
C ASP A 56 2.30 5.24 5.94
N ASP A 57 2.23 4.28 6.86
CA ASP A 57 3.43 3.55 7.29
C ASP A 57 4.10 2.87 6.10
N VAL A 58 3.33 2.19 5.27
CA VAL A 58 3.85 1.42 4.13
C VAL A 58 4.39 2.38 3.06
N VAL A 59 3.62 3.41 2.72
CA VAL A 59 4.00 4.36 1.68
C VAL A 59 5.30 5.06 2.05
N PHE A 60 5.43 5.52 3.30
CA PHE A 60 6.65 6.18 3.73
C PHE A 60 7.83 5.21 3.78
N ALA A 61 7.68 4.06 4.42
CA ALA A 61 8.79 3.11 4.61
C ALA A 61 9.36 2.62 3.29
N THR A 62 8.54 2.51 2.25
CA THR A 62 8.98 2.01 0.94
C THR A 62 9.34 3.14 -0.03
N SER A 63 9.18 4.40 0.39
CA SER A 63 9.57 5.56 -0.43
C SER A 63 11.09 5.76 -0.41
N ALA A 64 11.58 6.58 -1.33
CA ALA A 64 13.00 6.92 -1.35
C ALA A 64 13.44 7.56 -0.04
N ALA A 65 12.61 8.44 0.52
CA ALA A 65 12.92 9.12 1.78
C ALA A 65 13.00 8.12 2.95
N GLY A 66 12.05 7.19 3.03
CA GLY A 66 12.06 6.18 4.09
C GLY A 66 13.20 5.19 3.95
N ARG A 67 13.51 4.81 2.71
CA ARG A 67 14.59 3.85 2.43
C ARG A 67 15.97 4.45 2.66
N ALA A 68 16.09 5.77 2.55
CA ALA A 68 17.36 6.46 2.81
C ALA A 68 17.72 6.49 4.29
N LEU A 69 16.74 6.33 5.18
CA LEU A 69 17.00 6.26 6.61
C LEU A 69 17.63 4.92 6.95
N GLY A 70 18.72 4.94 7.73
CA GLY A 70 19.32 3.70 8.22
C GLY A 70 18.54 3.12 9.36
N VAL A 71 18.81 1.85 9.68
CA VAL A 71 18.17 1.20 10.82
C VAL A 71 18.54 1.88 12.15
N GLU A 72 19.65 2.59 12.16
CA GLU A 72 20.11 3.34 13.34
C GLU A 72 19.47 4.71 13.47
N ALA A 73 18.62 5.11 12.52
CA ALA A 73 18.01 6.44 12.56
C ALA A 73 17.21 6.60 13.87
N GLU A 74 17.47 7.73 14.53
CA GLU A 74 16.78 8.02 15.78
C GLU A 74 15.28 8.25 15.52
N PRO A 75 14.42 7.92 16.49
CA PRO A 75 12.97 8.14 16.31
C PRO A 75 12.61 9.57 15.95
N ALA A 76 13.31 10.57 16.52
CA ALA A 76 13.05 11.97 16.19
C ALA A 76 13.42 12.28 14.74
N GLU A 77 14.53 11.73 14.25
CA GLU A 77 14.95 11.90 12.87
C GLU A 77 13.97 11.27 11.91
N ARG A 78 13.52 10.07 12.23
CA ARG A 78 12.53 9.34 11.42
C ARG A 78 11.20 10.09 11.37
N GLN A 79 10.77 10.61 12.51
CA GLN A 79 9.52 11.38 12.59
C GLN A 79 9.61 12.65 11.75
N LYS A 80 10.74 13.36 11.81
CA LYS A 80 10.93 14.57 11.03
C LYS A 80 10.90 14.28 9.53
N ALA A 81 11.58 13.21 9.09
CA ALA A 81 11.57 12.80 7.69
C ALA A 81 10.16 12.46 7.23
N ARG A 82 9.39 11.76 8.07
CA ARG A 82 8.01 11.39 7.77
C ARG A 82 7.12 12.62 7.64
N GLU A 83 7.27 13.59 8.52
CA GLU A 83 6.51 14.84 8.45
C GLU A 83 6.82 15.61 7.17
N GLN A 84 8.09 15.68 6.79
CA GLN A 84 8.47 16.32 5.54
C GLN A 84 7.89 15.59 4.33
N PHE A 85 7.91 14.26 4.36
CA PHE A 85 7.35 13.45 3.27
C PHE A 85 5.85 13.75 3.08
N PHE A 86 5.10 13.78 4.17
CA PHE A 86 3.65 14.00 4.12
C PHE A 86 3.27 15.49 4.10
N SER A 87 4.24 16.40 4.09
CA SER A 87 3.93 17.81 3.87
C SER A 87 3.46 18.08 2.44
N ARG A 88 3.68 17.11 1.55
CA ARG A 88 3.18 17.12 0.17
C ARG A 88 2.21 15.98 -0.01
N GLY A 89 1.28 16.11 -0.96
CA GLY A 89 0.39 15.02 -1.31
C GLY A 89 1.19 13.84 -1.84
N GLN A 90 0.89 12.64 -1.32
CA GLN A 90 1.55 11.41 -1.73
C GLN A 90 0.53 10.47 -2.34
N ALA A 91 0.97 9.65 -3.29
CA ALA A 91 0.12 8.63 -3.87
C ALA A 91 -0.18 7.56 -2.82
N CYS A 92 -1.44 7.18 -2.72
CA CYS A 92 -1.85 6.10 -1.81
C CYS A 92 -1.57 4.73 -2.44
N LEU A 93 -1.95 3.67 -1.74
CA LEU A 93 -1.73 2.31 -2.21
C LEU A 93 -2.52 1.96 -3.48
N ARG A 94 -3.44 2.82 -3.92
CA ARG A 94 -4.07 2.67 -5.24
C ARG A 94 -3.04 2.74 -6.38
N ALA A 95 -1.94 3.43 -6.15
CA ALA A 95 -0.85 3.53 -7.13
C ALA A 95 0.17 2.40 -7.01
N SER A 96 0.01 1.51 -6.03
CA SER A 96 0.94 0.40 -5.82
C SER A 96 0.87 -0.61 -6.96
N ALA A 97 2.02 -1.12 -7.37
CA ALA A 97 2.09 -2.19 -8.34
C ALA A 97 1.39 -3.47 -7.84
N LEU A 98 1.21 -3.63 -6.54
CA LEU A 98 0.50 -4.79 -5.99
C LEU A 98 -0.88 -4.92 -6.61
N GLY A 99 -1.65 -3.85 -6.68
CA GLY A 99 -2.98 -3.85 -7.30
C GLY A 99 -2.97 -3.59 -8.78
N LYS A 100 -1.98 -2.83 -9.27
CA LYS A 100 -1.89 -2.49 -10.69
C LYS A 100 -1.42 -3.66 -11.55
N THR A 101 -0.54 -4.51 -11.00
CA THR A 101 0.21 -5.47 -11.81
C THR A 101 0.18 -6.88 -11.22
N PHE A 102 0.25 -7.03 -9.90
CA PHE A 102 0.53 -8.32 -9.28
C PHE A 102 -0.69 -9.04 -8.71
N GLY A 103 -1.87 -8.46 -8.84
CA GLY A 103 -3.12 -9.15 -8.50
C GLY A 103 -3.45 -9.18 -7.02
N TRP A 104 -3.08 -8.15 -6.27
CA TRP A 104 -3.36 -8.07 -4.83
C TRP A 104 -4.31 -6.94 -4.52
N GLY A 105 -5.40 -7.26 -3.81
CA GLY A 105 -6.25 -6.24 -3.22
C GLY A 105 -5.72 -5.82 -1.86
N VAL A 106 -5.97 -4.58 -1.47
CA VAL A 106 -5.53 -4.04 -0.18
C VAL A 106 -6.76 -3.71 0.65
N HIS A 107 -6.94 -4.43 1.74
CA HIS A 107 -8.04 -4.18 2.67
C HIS A 107 -7.54 -3.37 3.85
N SER A 108 -8.27 -2.31 4.19
CA SER A 108 -8.00 -1.48 5.36
C SER A 108 -9.09 -1.71 6.40
N ASP A 109 -8.69 -1.95 7.65
CA ASP A 109 -9.65 -2.11 8.74
C ASP A 109 -10.13 -0.76 9.25
N ALA A 110 -10.91 -0.77 10.35
CA ALA A 110 -11.47 0.47 10.90
C ALA A 110 -10.39 1.45 11.37
N GLN A 111 -9.21 0.96 11.75
CA GLN A 111 -8.10 1.79 12.18
C GLN A 111 -7.16 2.17 11.03
N GLY A 112 -7.50 1.80 9.80
CA GLY A 112 -6.67 2.10 8.64
C GLY A 112 -5.47 1.19 8.46
N ARG A 113 -5.41 0.09 9.19
CA ARG A 113 -4.32 -0.88 9.04
C ARG A 113 -4.63 -1.80 7.88
N VAL A 114 -3.59 -2.17 7.14
CA VAL A 114 -3.77 -2.83 5.86
C VAL A 114 -3.30 -4.28 5.87
N ALA A 115 -3.98 -5.08 5.04
CA ALA A 115 -3.56 -6.44 4.69
C ALA A 115 -3.83 -6.64 3.21
N ILE A 116 -3.12 -7.58 2.58
CA ILE A 116 -3.32 -7.86 1.15
C ILE A 116 -3.90 -9.25 0.96
N PHE A 117 -4.73 -9.35 -0.07
CA PHE A 117 -5.40 -10.61 -0.42
C PHE A 117 -5.34 -10.79 -1.93
N ALA A 118 -4.99 -12.00 -2.35
CA ALA A 118 -4.91 -12.31 -3.77
C ALA A 118 -6.28 -12.16 -4.43
N VAL A 119 -6.31 -11.66 -5.66
CA VAL A 119 -7.56 -11.41 -6.39
C VAL A 119 -8.38 -12.69 -6.57
N ASP A 120 -7.74 -13.84 -6.59
CA ASP A 120 -8.40 -15.14 -6.72
C ASP A 120 -8.70 -15.80 -5.37
N SER A 121 -8.46 -15.11 -4.25
CA SER A 121 -8.72 -15.68 -2.93
C SER A 121 -10.19 -15.51 -2.53
N PRO A 122 -10.71 -16.42 -1.68
CA PRO A 122 -12.07 -16.26 -1.14
C PRO A 122 -12.21 -15.01 -0.29
N GLU A 123 -11.17 -14.61 0.43
CA GLU A 123 -11.18 -13.40 1.25
C GLU A 123 -11.39 -12.15 0.38
N TYR A 124 -10.67 -12.07 -0.75
CA TYR A 124 -10.83 -10.95 -1.67
C TYR A 124 -12.27 -10.86 -2.18
N ARG A 125 -12.84 -12.00 -2.60
CA ARG A 125 -14.22 -12.03 -3.11
C ARG A 125 -15.21 -11.59 -2.04
N ARG A 126 -14.99 -12.01 -0.80
CA ARG A 126 -15.86 -11.66 0.30
C ARG A 126 -15.82 -10.16 0.59
N PHE A 127 -14.61 -9.57 0.65
CA PHE A 127 -14.48 -8.13 0.85
C PHE A 127 -15.05 -7.34 -0.33
N ALA A 128 -14.85 -7.80 -1.56
CA ALA A 128 -15.34 -7.12 -2.75
C ALA A 128 -16.86 -7.11 -2.83
N ALA A 129 -17.52 -8.08 -2.20
CA ALA A 129 -18.98 -8.18 -2.18
C ALA A 129 -19.62 -7.52 -0.95
N ASP A 130 -18.83 -7.01 -0.02
CA ASP A 130 -19.34 -6.49 1.26
C ASP A 130 -19.80 -5.03 1.09
N PRO A 131 -21.12 -4.76 1.26
CA PRO A 131 -21.61 -3.39 1.11
C PRO A 131 -21.18 -2.46 2.25
N GLY A 132 -20.69 -2.99 3.36
CA GLY A 132 -20.18 -2.20 4.47
C GLY A 132 -18.76 -1.71 4.29
N ILE A 133 -18.10 -2.11 3.21
CA ILE A 133 -16.73 -1.74 2.91
C ILE A 133 -16.70 -0.83 1.69
N LYS A 134 -15.98 0.29 1.80
CA LYS A 134 -15.82 1.18 0.67
C LYS A 134 -14.99 0.49 -0.41
N GLN A 135 -15.49 0.48 -1.64
CA GLN A 135 -14.83 -0.14 -2.77
C GLN A 135 -14.14 0.92 -3.60
N VAL A 136 -12.83 0.80 -3.79
CA VAL A 136 -12.08 1.63 -4.73
C VAL A 136 -11.21 0.72 -5.58
N LYS A 137 -10.81 1.19 -6.74
CA LYS A 137 -9.97 0.39 -7.65
C LYS A 137 -8.55 0.94 -7.66
N ALA A 138 -7.57 0.05 -7.79
CA ALA A 138 -6.21 0.45 -8.05
C ALA A 138 -6.16 1.24 -9.37
N MET A 139 -5.17 2.13 -9.47
CA MET A 139 -5.01 2.96 -10.67
C MET A 139 -4.63 2.10 -11.85
N ARG A 140 -5.18 2.43 -13.02
CA ARG A 140 -4.85 1.71 -14.23
C ARG A 140 -3.44 2.04 -14.70
N SER A 141 -2.76 1.06 -15.26
CA SER A 141 -1.42 1.25 -15.81
C SER A 141 -1.45 1.97 -17.15
N LYS A 142 -2.52 1.77 -17.93
CA LYS A 142 -2.68 2.41 -19.24
C LYS A 142 -3.73 3.49 -19.16
N ARG A 143 -3.42 4.62 -19.79
CA ARG A 143 -4.41 5.66 -20.03
C ARG A 143 -5.24 5.26 -21.24
N GLY A 144 -6.52 5.36 -21.11
CA GLY A 144 -7.32 4.99 -22.28
C GLY A 144 -8.76 5.05 -22.02
#